data_3ecbfba2048a55f960e6710f70cb97a8
#
_entry.id   3ecbfba2048a55f960e6710f70cb97a8
#
_cell.length_a   1.000
_cell.length_b   1.000
_cell.length_c   1.000
_cell.angle_alpha   90.00
_cell.angle_beta   90.00
_cell.angle_gamma   90.00
#
_symmetry.space_group_name_H-M   'P 1'
#
loop_
_entity.id
_entity.type
_entity.pdbx_description
1 polymer ?
#
loop_
_entity_poly.entity_id
_entity_poly.type
_entity_poly.pdbx_seq_one_letter_code
_entity_poly.pdbx_strand_id
1 'polypeptide(L)'
;SSLGQVFAASRTSPMDLESAIDQTVEAYTDMSRDKVGALMVFERQNLLDDVIKTGTALDCAVSSELLKNLFWNKAPLHDGAVIVRNGRIVGAGCMLPLSKNVNLSRDLGMRHRAGIGMSENSDAVVVIVSEETGSISVAIGGMLKRHLQAETLSQLLHNELMSDAQEEKKPSQITLFNQLFGWGRKEGNQQ
;
A
#
# COMPACT_ATOMS: atom_id res chain seq x y z
N SER A 1 -21.03 34.99 -7.11
CA SER A 1 -20.37 34.03 -8.03
C SER A 1 -19.13 33.48 -7.38
N SER A 2 -19.32 32.29 -6.87
CA SER A 2 -18.34 31.52 -6.12
C SER A 2 -17.79 30.41 -7.03
N LEU A 3 -16.53 30.52 -7.41
CA LEU A 3 -15.74 29.50 -8.09
C LEU A 3 -14.46 29.27 -7.31
N GLY A 4 -14.61 28.83 -6.05
CA GLY A 4 -13.49 28.64 -5.12
C GLY A 4 -13.56 27.36 -4.28
N GLN A 5 -14.29 26.34 -4.72
CA GLN A 5 -14.35 25.06 -4.00
C GLN A 5 -14.15 23.90 -4.95
N VAL A 6 -12.98 23.81 -5.54
CA VAL A 6 -12.58 22.60 -6.24
C VAL A 6 -11.12 22.33 -5.91
N PHE A 7 -10.87 21.08 -5.50
CA PHE A 7 -9.57 20.50 -5.13
C PHE A 7 -9.07 20.76 -3.70
N ALA A 8 -9.88 20.35 -2.70
CA ALA A 8 -9.26 19.70 -1.58
C ALA A 8 -8.88 18.27 -2.05
N ALA A 9 -7.76 18.17 -2.78
CA ALA A 9 -7.07 16.90 -2.87
C ALA A 9 -6.83 16.47 -1.42
N SER A 10 -7.39 15.35 -1.03
CA SER A 10 -7.18 14.74 0.28
C SER A 10 -5.67 14.59 0.46
N ARG A 11 -5.05 15.56 1.13
CA ARG A 11 -3.64 15.49 1.50
C ARG A 11 -3.56 14.42 2.57
N THR A 12 -3.19 13.23 2.17
CA THR A 12 -2.81 12.19 3.11
C THR A 12 -1.74 12.74 4.02
N SER A 13 -2.04 12.77 5.30
CA SER A 13 -1.04 13.13 6.29
C SER A 13 0.01 12.02 6.33
N PRO A 14 1.31 12.32 6.42
CA PRO A 14 2.32 11.32 6.74
C PRO A 14 1.97 10.52 8.00
N MET A 15 1.25 11.13 8.95
CA MET A 15 0.73 10.46 10.14
C MET A 15 -0.28 9.36 9.83
N ASP A 16 -1.10 9.50 8.76
CA ASP A 16 -2.06 8.47 8.38
C ASP A 16 -1.35 7.22 7.87
N LEU A 17 -0.28 7.39 7.09
CA LEU A 17 0.50 6.27 6.58
C LEU A 17 1.32 5.59 7.68
N GLU A 18 1.94 6.36 8.57
CA GLU A 18 2.68 5.82 9.72
C GLU A 18 1.74 5.01 10.63
N SER A 19 0.58 5.58 10.98
CA SER A 19 -0.44 4.86 11.74
C SER A 19 -0.92 3.60 11.03
N ALA A 20 -1.12 3.64 9.71
CA ALA A 20 -1.51 2.48 8.93
C ALA A 20 -0.46 1.36 8.98
N ILE A 21 0.83 1.71 8.94
CA ILE A 21 1.93 0.76 9.08
C ILE A 21 1.89 0.11 10.47
N ASP A 22 1.81 0.90 11.54
CA ASP A 22 1.81 0.40 12.91
C ASP A 22 0.62 -0.53 13.17
N GLN A 23 -0.57 -0.13 12.74
CA GLN A 23 -1.80 -0.92 12.86
C GLN A 23 -1.73 -2.22 12.04
N THR A 24 -1.07 -2.18 10.88
CA THR A 24 -0.83 -3.37 10.07
C THR A 24 0.11 -4.34 10.77
N VAL A 25 1.22 -3.85 11.33
CA VAL A 25 2.20 -4.70 12.05
C VAL A 25 1.54 -5.37 13.25
N GLU A 26 0.73 -4.63 14.02
CA GLU A 26 -0.02 -5.18 15.15
C GLU A 26 -0.98 -6.29 14.70
N ALA A 27 -1.83 -6.02 13.71
CA ALA A 27 -2.78 -7.00 13.18
C ALA A 27 -2.09 -8.25 12.63
N TYR A 28 -1.01 -8.06 11.87
CA TYR A 28 -0.26 -9.17 11.27
C TYR A 28 0.45 -10.03 12.31
N THR A 29 0.91 -9.43 13.41
CA THR A 29 1.48 -10.17 14.55
C THR A 29 0.43 -11.07 15.19
N ASP A 30 -0.77 -10.55 15.43
CA ASP A 30 -1.88 -11.34 15.98
C ASP A 30 -2.34 -12.44 15.02
N MET A 31 -2.56 -12.09 13.75
CA MET A 31 -2.98 -13.04 12.73
C MET A 31 -1.94 -14.14 12.46
N SER A 32 -0.66 -13.79 12.55
CA SER A 32 0.45 -14.75 12.48
C SER A 32 0.37 -15.79 13.60
N ARG A 33 0.21 -15.34 14.85
CA ARG A 33 0.06 -16.22 16.01
C ARG A 33 -1.15 -17.15 15.87
N ASP A 34 -2.28 -16.61 15.39
CA ASP A 34 -3.55 -17.32 15.30
C ASP A 34 -3.72 -18.06 13.95
N LYS A 35 -2.71 -17.99 13.06
CA LYS A 35 -2.71 -18.58 11.71
C LYS A 35 -3.91 -18.16 10.86
N VAL A 36 -4.28 -16.90 10.96
CA VAL A 36 -5.31 -16.31 10.11
C VAL A 36 -4.66 -15.81 8.83
N GLY A 37 -5.03 -16.38 7.68
CA GLY A 37 -4.50 -15.99 6.39
C GLY A 37 -4.89 -14.55 6.04
N ALA A 38 -3.92 -13.74 5.62
CA ALA A 38 -4.14 -12.34 5.25
C ALA A 38 -3.35 -11.96 4.00
N LEU A 39 -3.91 -11.04 3.22
CA LEU A 39 -3.32 -10.51 1.99
C LEU A 39 -3.64 -9.02 1.88
N MET A 40 -2.63 -8.17 2.01
CA MET A 40 -2.80 -6.72 2.02
C MET A 40 -1.82 -6.07 1.06
N VAL A 41 -2.30 -5.11 0.29
CA VAL A 41 -1.53 -4.41 -0.75
C VAL A 41 -1.46 -2.94 -0.39
N PHE A 42 -0.25 -2.42 -0.23
CA PHE A 42 0.00 -0.99 -0.17
C PHE A 42 0.27 -0.48 -1.59
N GLU A 43 -0.68 0.27 -2.12
CA GLU A 43 -0.53 0.96 -3.40
C GLU A 43 0.52 2.07 -3.28
N ARG A 44 1.36 2.21 -4.30
CA ARG A 44 2.35 3.28 -4.38
C ARG A 44 2.03 4.21 -5.56
N GLN A 45 2.90 4.32 -6.56
CA GLN A 45 2.67 5.21 -7.70
C GLN A 45 1.74 4.59 -8.76
N ASN A 46 1.81 3.26 -8.92
CA ASN A 46 0.93 2.56 -9.84
C ASN A 46 -0.46 2.39 -9.23
N LEU A 47 -1.45 3.10 -9.78
CA LEU A 47 -2.83 3.04 -9.29
C LEU A 47 -3.45 1.67 -9.58
N LEU A 48 -4.15 1.12 -8.59
CA LEU A 48 -4.75 -0.21 -8.61
C LEU A 48 -6.27 -0.18 -8.75
N ASP A 49 -6.83 0.83 -9.44
CA ASP A 49 -8.28 1.01 -9.56
C ASP A 49 -8.97 -0.21 -10.16
N ASP A 50 -8.35 -0.87 -11.15
CA ASP A 50 -8.92 -2.08 -11.77
C ASP A 50 -8.95 -3.27 -10.80
N VAL A 51 -7.98 -3.37 -9.89
CA VAL A 51 -7.97 -4.37 -8.82
C VAL A 51 -9.07 -4.07 -7.80
N ILE A 52 -9.21 -2.81 -7.38
CA ILE A 52 -10.22 -2.36 -6.40
C ILE A 52 -11.64 -2.67 -6.91
N LYS A 53 -11.91 -2.50 -8.21
CA LYS A 53 -13.21 -2.80 -8.84
C LYS A 53 -13.61 -4.27 -8.74
N THR A 54 -12.68 -5.18 -8.51
CA THR A 54 -12.97 -6.63 -8.37
C THR A 54 -13.52 -7.00 -7.01
N GLY A 55 -13.36 -6.14 -6.01
CA GLY A 55 -13.80 -6.34 -4.63
C GLY A 55 -14.87 -5.34 -4.20
N THR A 56 -14.96 -5.15 -2.91
CA THR A 56 -15.86 -4.16 -2.29
C THR A 56 -15.08 -2.87 -2.02
N ALA A 57 -15.54 -1.75 -2.58
CA ALA A 57 -14.96 -0.44 -2.32
C ALA A 57 -15.23 -0.01 -0.88
N LEU A 58 -14.20 0.50 -0.22
CA LEU A 58 -14.23 1.02 1.13
C LEU A 58 -13.59 2.40 1.17
N ASP A 59 -13.78 3.12 2.24
CA ASP A 59 -13.05 4.35 2.56
C ASP A 59 -12.98 4.49 4.08
N CYS A 60 -11.96 3.90 4.69
CA CYS A 60 -11.80 3.91 6.13
C CYS A 60 -10.32 3.89 6.55
N ALA A 61 -10.08 4.31 7.79
CA ALA A 61 -8.76 4.22 8.39
C ALA A 61 -8.35 2.74 8.58
N VAL A 62 -7.04 2.48 8.52
CA VAL A 62 -6.49 1.19 8.91
C VAL A 62 -6.52 1.08 10.43
N SER A 63 -7.11 0.01 10.96
CA SER A 63 -7.00 -0.36 12.36
C SER A 63 -6.76 -1.86 12.50
N SER A 64 -6.04 -2.24 13.54
CA SER A 64 -5.72 -3.65 13.83
C SER A 64 -6.99 -4.49 13.94
N GLU A 65 -7.99 -3.99 14.66
CA GLU A 65 -9.26 -4.68 14.86
C GLU A 65 -10.04 -4.86 13.55
N LEU A 66 -10.06 -3.82 12.69
CA LEU A 66 -10.74 -3.91 11.40
C LEU A 66 -10.06 -4.94 10.50
N LEU A 67 -8.72 -4.94 10.42
CA LEU A 67 -7.98 -5.92 9.63
C LEU A 67 -8.23 -7.34 10.12
N LYS A 68 -8.21 -7.57 11.43
CA LYS A 68 -8.53 -8.89 12.02
C LYS A 68 -9.96 -9.33 11.70
N ASN A 69 -10.92 -8.41 11.67
CA ASN A 69 -12.30 -8.70 11.25
C ASN A 69 -12.41 -9.00 9.75
N LEU A 70 -11.75 -8.22 8.90
CA LEU A 70 -11.80 -8.42 7.44
C LEU A 70 -11.22 -9.78 7.04
N PHE A 71 -10.12 -10.22 7.69
CA PHE A 71 -9.45 -11.49 7.37
C PHE A 71 -9.95 -12.67 8.21
N TRP A 72 -10.86 -12.44 9.17
CA TRP A 72 -11.40 -13.54 9.96
C TRP A 72 -11.98 -14.62 9.08
N ASN A 73 -11.67 -15.89 9.40
CA ASN A 73 -12.10 -17.02 8.59
C ASN A 73 -13.62 -17.04 8.43
N LYS A 74 -14.10 -17.20 7.20
CA LYS A 74 -15.51 -17.12 6.77
C LYS A 74 -16.15 -15.72 6.82
N ALA A 75 -15.43 -14.66 7.18
CA ALA A 75 -15.95 -13.31 6.97
C ALA A 75 -16.18 -13.06 5.46
N PRO A 76 -17.22 -12.32 5.05
CA PRO A 76 -17.56 -12.15 3.63
C PRO A 76 -16.44 -11.58 2.76
N LEU A 77 -15.52 -10.81 3.34
CA LEU A 77 -14.43 -10.16 2.61
C LEU A 77 -13.05 -10.78 2.88
N HIS A 78 -12.98 -11.94 3.56
CA HIS A 78 -11.70 -12.55 3.95
C HIS A 78 -10.93 -13.16 2.77
N ASP A 79 -11.62 -13.54 1.71
CA ASP A 79 -11.01 -14.09 0.50
C ASP A 79 -10.70 -12.95 -0.48
N GLY A 80 -9.44 -12.84 -0.84
CA GLY A 80 -8.91 -11.72 -1.62
C GLY A 80 -8.06 -10.75 -0.80
N ALA A 81 -7.76 -9.62 -1.38
CA ALA A 81 -6.85 -8.64 -0.83
C ALA A 81 -7.56 -7.41 -0.27
N VAL A 82 -6.99 -6.85 0.80
CA VAL A 82 -7.26 -5.48 1.25
C VAL A 82 -6.29 -4.55 0.53
N ILE A 83 -6.80 -3.49 -0.08
CA ILE A 83 -5.99 -2.47 -0.76
C ILE A 83 -5.94 -1.21 0.09
N VAL A 84 -4.72 -0.72 0.33
CA VAL A 84 -4.45 0.51 1.05
C VAL A 84 -3.85 1.54 0.10
N ARG A 85 -4.48 2.70 0.04
CA ARG A 85 -4.05 3.88 -0.70
C ARG A 85 -3.86 5.01 0.29
N ASN A 86 -2.66 5.56 0.34
CA ASN A 86 -2.39 6.73 1.17
C ASN A 86 -2.82 6.54 2.65
N GLY A 87 -2.50 5.41 3.25
CA GLY A 87 -2.83 5.12 4.65
C GLY A 87 -4.31 4.81 4.93
N ARG A 88 -5.15 4.66 3.90
CA ARG A 88 -6.58 4.33 4.04
C ARG A 88 -6.92 3.03 3.30
N ILE A 89 -7.81 2.24 3.87
CA ILE A 89 -8.38 1.08 3.17
C ILE A 89 -9.36 1.61 2.13
N VAL A 90 -9.12 1.26 0.86
CA VAL A 90 -9.97 1.65 -0.29
C VAL A 90 -10.69 0.48 -0.94
N GLY A 91 -10.33 -0.75 -0.59
CA GLY A 91 -11.02 -1.95 -1.06
C GLY A 91 -10.69 -3.17 -0.21
N ALA A 92 -11.60 -4.15 -0.22
CA ALA A 92 -11.42 -5.46 0.41
C ALA A 92 -12.04 -6.55 -0.44
N GLY A 93 -11.59 -7.81 -0.26
CA GLY A 93 -12.01 -8.92 -1.09
C GLY A 93 -11.58 -8.77 -2.56
N CYS A 94 -10.50 -8.03 -2.82
CA CYS A 94 -10.04 -7.75 -4.18
C CYS A 94 -9.24 -8.92 -4.76
N MET A 95 -9.44 -9.20 -6.05
CA MET A 95 -8.74 -10.27 -6.76
C MET A 95 -7.42 -9.78 -7.31
N LEU A 96 -6.33 -10.49 -6.98
CA LEU A 96 -5.00 -10.20 -7.49
C LEU A 96 -4.61 -11.16 -8.61
N PRO A 97 -3.76 -10.74 -9.56
CA PRO A 97 -3.17 -11.64 -10.54
C PRO A 97 -2.26 -12.65 -9.85
N LEU A 98 -2.34 -13.91 -10.26
CA LEU A 98 -1.43 -14.94 -9.79
C LEU A 98 -0.11 -14.89 -10.55
N SER A 99 1.00 -15.09 -9.84
CA SER A 99 2.30 -15.28 -10.49
C SER A 99 2.26 -16.50 -11.42
N LYS A 100 2.81 -16.34 -12.62
CA LYS A 100 2.99 -17.41 -13.61
C LYS A 100 4.34 -18.11 -13.47
N ASN A 101 5.15 -17.73 -12.49
CA ASN A 101 6.46 -18.31 -12.26
C ASN A 101 6.32 -19.77 -11.81
N VAL A 102 6.74 -20.68 -12.68
CA VAL A 102 6.68 -22.15 -12.42
C VAL A 102 7.75 -22.62 -11.43
N ASN A 103 8.76 -21.78 -11.16
CA ASN A 103 9.86 -22.10 -10.24
C ASN A 103 9.57 -21.72 -8.79
N LEU A 104 8.38 -21.19 -8.49
CA LEU A 104 7.99 -20.91 -7.12
C LEU A 104 7.92 -22.18 -6.29
N SER A 105 8.37 -22.10 -5.06
CA SER A 105 8.31 -23.19 -4.11
C SER A 105 6.89 -23.76 -3.99
N ARG A 106 6.76 -25.09 -3.90
CA ARG A 106 5.47 -25.78 -3.86
C ARG A 106 4.72 -25.57 -2.54
N ASP A 107 5.41 -25.17 -1.49
CA ASP A 107 4.84 -24.85 -0.18
C ASP A 107 4.17 -23.47 -0.13
N LEU A 108 4.24 -22.68 -1.21
CA LEU A 108 3.57 -21.39 -1.30
C LEU A 108 2.09 -21.56 -1.66
N GLY A 109 1.21 -21.15 -0.75
CA GLY A 109 -0.23 -21.12 -0.96
C GLY A 109 -0.68 -20.03 -1.92
N MET A 110 -2.01 -19.97 -2.16
CA MET A 110 -2.62 -19.03 -3.12
C MET A 110 -2.36 -17.56 -2.78
N ARG A 111 -2.38 -17.16 -1.50
CA ARG A 111 -2.10 -15.78 -1.09
C ARG A 111 -0.68 -15.36 -1.43
N HIS A 112 0.30 -16.24 -1.27
CA HIS A 112 1.68 -15.97 -1.68
C HIS A 112 1.79 -15.79 -3.19
N ARG A 113 1.18 -16.68 -3.98
CA ARG A 113 1.19 -16.59 -5.44
C ARG A 113 0.50 -15.32 -5.94
N ALA A 114 -0.59 -14.92 -5.29
CA ALA A 114 -1.30 -13.67 -5.57
C ALA A 114 -0.45 -12.45 -5.20
N GLY A 115 0.19 -12.46 -4.04
CA GLY A 115 1.07 -11.37 -3.62
C GLY A 115 2.28 -11.20 -4.53
N ILE A 116 2.93 -12.30 -4.91
CA ILE A 116 4.04 -12.26 -5.88
C ILE A 116 3.54 -11.72 -7.23
N GLY A 117 2.42 -12.25 -7.75
CA GLY A 117 1.85 -11.82 -9.02
C GLY A 117 1.49 -10.32 -9.04
N MET A 118 0.94 -9.79 -7.94
CA MET A 118 0.67 -8.37 -7.82
C MET A 118 1.97 -7.55 -7.84
N SER A 119 2.99 -7.98 -7.12
CA SER A 119 4.28 -7.29 -7.06
C SER A 119 5.11 -7.42 -8.35
N GLU A 120 4.83 -8.40 -9.20
CA GLU A 120 5.41 -8.53 -10.56
C GLU A 120 4.82 -7.49 -11.52
N ASN A 121 3.57 -7.08 -11.29
CA ASN A 121 2.79 -6.24 -12.21
C ASN A 121 2.61 -4.79 -11.71
N SER A 122 3.18 -4.45 -10.57
CA SER A 122 3.10 -3.11 -9.98
C SER A 122 4.29 -2.83 -9.07
N ASP A 123 4.40 -1.59 -8.61
CA ASP A 123 5.35 -1.17 -7.59
C ASP A 123 4.83 -1.35 -6.15
N ALA A 124 3.68 -2.00 -5.99
CA ALA A 124 3.03 -2.19 -4.71
C ALA A 124 3.86 -3.07 -3.76
N VAL A 125 3.70 -2.80 -2.46
CA VAL A 125 4.21 -3.66 -1.38
C VAL A 125 3.07 -4.55 -0.90
N VAL A 126 3.27 -5.87 -0.93
CA VAL A 126 2.25 -6.84 -0.56
C VAL A 126 2.66 -7.60 0.69
N VAL A 127 1.81 -7.57 1.71
CA VAL A 127 2.05 -8.24 3.00
C VAL A 127 1.13 -9.45 3.14
N ILE A 128 1.68 -10.58 3.55
CA ILE A 128 1.00 -11.87 3.53
C ILE A 128 1.16 -12.58 4.88
N VAL A 129 0.09 -13.19 5.40
CA VAL A 129 0.16 -14.22 6.45
C VAL A 129 -0.26 -15.55 5.84
N SER A 130 0.56 -16.57 6.05
CA SER A 130 0.21 -17.96 5.71
C SER A 130 -0.81 -18.52 6.68
N GLU A 131 -1.94 -19.00 6.22
CA GLU A 131 -2.93 -19.68 7.07
C GLU A 131 -2.46 -21.09 7.53
N GLU A 132 -1.47 -21.66 6.84
CA GLU A 132 -0.93 -22.96 7.19
C GLU A 132 0.13 -22.86 8.30
N THR A 133 1.05 -21.91 8.16
CA THR A 133 2.23 -21.79 9.03
C THR A 133 2.18 -20.61 9.99
N GLY A 134 1.36 -19.58 9.70
CA GLY A 134 1.39 -18.28 10.38
C GLY A 134 2.55 -17.37 9.94
N SER A 135 3.42 -17.83 9.04
CA SER A 135 4.58 -17.04 8.61
C SER A 135 4.16 -15.75 7.91
N ILE A 136 4.78 -14.64 8.32
CA ILE A 136 4.63 -13.34 7.67
C ILE A 136 5.63 -13.24 6.53
N SER A 137 5.17 -12.79 5.38
CA SER A 137 5.99 -12.56 4.18
C SER A 137 5.64 -11.22 3.54
N VAL A 138 6.60 -10.65 2.81
CA VAL A 138 6.40 -9.45 1.98
C VAL A 138 6.87 -9.72 0.56
N ALA A 139 6.04 -9.38 -0.43
CA ALA A 139 6.36 -9.44 -1.84
C ALA A 139 6.58 -8.02 -2.40
N ILE A 140 7.70 -7.81 -3.08
CA ILE A 140 8.08 -6.55 -3.74
C ILE A 140 8.82 -6.91 -5.02
N GLY A 141 8.42 -6.32 -6.16
CA GLY A 141 9.11 -6.52 -7.44
C GLY A 141 9.25 -7.98 -7.88
N GLY A 142 8.27 -8.82 -7.55
CA GLY A 142 8.28 -10.24 -7.85
C GLY A 142 9.11 -11.11 -6.86
N MET A 143 9.74 -10.50 -5.88
CA MET A 143 10.54 -11.20 -4.87
C MET A 143 9.78 -11.35 -3.56
N LEU A 144 9.90 -12.50 -2.91
CA LEU A 144 9.25 -12.81 -1.64
C LEU A 144 10.30 -12.90 -0.52
N LYS A 145 10.13 -12.04 0.50
CA LYS A 145 10.86 -12.14 1.78
C LYS A 145 9.96 -12.87 2.77
N ARG A 146 10.44 -13.98 3.32
CA ARG A 146 9.66 -14.88 4.18
C ARG A 146 10.11 -14.83 5.64
N HIS A 147 9.26 -15.33 6.54
CA HIS A 147 9.56 -15.52 7.96
C HIS A 147 9.96 -14.22 8.68
N LEU A 148 9.24 -13.14 8.40
CA LEU A 148 9.50 -11.84 9.00
C LEU A 148 8.98 -11.80 10.45
N GLN A 149 9.79 -11.20 11.34
CA GLN A 149 9.36 -10.81 12.67
C GLN A 149 8.70 -9.42 12.62
N ALA A 150 7.95 -9.06 13.66
CA ALA A 150 7.22 -7.78 13.73
C ALA A 150 8.13 -6.57 13.49
N GLU A 151 9.31 -6.54 14.12
CA GLU A 151 10.27 -5.44 14.00
C GLU A 151 10.81 -5.31 12.56
N THR A 152 11.13 -6.46 11.93
CA THR A 152 11.62 -6.48 10.56
C THR A 152 10.54 -6.06 9.57
N LEU A 153 9.29 -6.49 9.78
CA LEU A 153 8.14 -6.06 8.99
C LEU A 153 7.95 -4.55 9.11
N SER A 154 7.95 -4.01 10.33
CA SER A 154 7.83 -2.58 10.59
C SER A 154 8.90 -1.78 9.85
N GLN A 155 10.17 -2.14 10.02
CA GLN A 155 11.29 -1.47 9.34
C GLN A 155 11.16 -1.51 7.82
N LEU A 156 10.77 -2.67 7.27
CA LEU A 156 10.62 -2.84 5.83
C LEU A 156 9.49 -1.94 5.29
N LEU A 157 8.33 -1.93 5.96
CA LEU A 157 7.21 -1.09 5.53
C LEU A 157 7.54 0.41 5.62
N HIS A 158 8.20 0.85 6.70
CA HIS A 158 8.66 2.24 6.81
C HIS A 158 9.64 2.60 5.69
N ASN A 159 10.63 1.75 5.42
CA ASN A 159 11.62 2.01 4.38
C ASN A 159 11.01 2.08 2.98
N GLU A 160 10.07 1.19 2.66
CA GLU A 160 9.48 1.12 1.32
C GLU A 160 8.39 2.19 1.09
N LEU A 161 7.62 2.53 2.12
CA LEU A 161 6.45 3.39 1.96
C LEU A 161 6.71 4.84 2.37
N MET A 162 7.58 5.09 3.38
CA MET A 162 7.83 6.45 3.86
C MET A 162 8.93 7.17 3.07
N SER A 163 9.86 6.46 2.43
CA SER A 163 10.87 7.07 1.57
C SER A 163 10.24 7.70 0.33
N ASP A 164 9.24 7.08 -0.27
CA ASP A 164 8.51 7.64 -1.40
C ASP A 164 7.78 8.93 -1.03
N ALA A 165 7.17 8.99 0.16
CA ALA A 165 6.50 10.17 0.67
C ALA A 165 7.47 11.36 0.90
N GLN A 166 8.77 11.10 1.05
CA GLN A 166 9.80 12.14 1.17
C GLN A 166 10.34 12.61 -0.20
N GLU A 167 10.37 11.73 -1.20
CA GLU A 167 10.78 12.11 -2.55
C GLU A 167 9.76 13.00 -3.24
N GLU A 168 8.46 12.77 -3.03
CA GLU A 168 7.41 13.67 -3.53
C GLU A 168 7.44 15.08 -2.91
N LYS A 169 8.09 15.24 -1.75
CA LYS A 169 8.25 16.54 -1.07
C LYS A 169 9.49 17.34 -1.50
N LYS A 170 10.41 16.73 -2.25
CA LYS A 170 11.53 17.49 -2.82
C LYS A 170 11.00 18.30 -4.00
N PRO A 171 11.00 19.63 -3.94
CA PRO A 171 10.64 20.44 -5.11
C PRO A 171 11.54 20.02 -6.26
N SER A 172 10.96 19.78 -7.44
CA SER A 172 11.74 19.45 -8.62
C SER A 172 12.83 20.52 -8.78
N GLN A 173 14.02 20.13 -9.22
CA GLN A 173 15.14 21.07 -9.42
C GLN A 173 14.74 22.27 -10.29
N ILE A 174 13.75 22.10 -11.17
CA ILE A 174 13.14 23.14 -12.00
C ILE A 174 12.38 24.16 -11.14
N THR A 175 11.66 23.74 -10.09
CA THR A 175 10.95 24.63 -9.18
C THR A 175 11.91 25.44 -8.32
N LEU A 176 13.00 24.82 -7.84
CA LEU A 176 14.05 25.49 -7.08
C LEU A 176 14.81 26.50 -7.96
N PHE A 177 15.10 26.13 -9.22
CA PHE A 177 15.76 27.00 -10.19
C PHE A 177 14.90 28.22 -10.50
N ASN A 178 13.59 28.07 -10.69
CA ASN A 178 12.67 29.18 -10.93
C ASN A 178 12.45 30.08 -9.70
N GLN A 179 12.58 29.56 -8.48
CA GLN A 179 12.55 30.36 -7.26
C GLN A 179 13.86 31.13 -7.01
N LEU A 180 15.01 30.56 -7.36
CA LEU A 180 16.32 31.17 -7.15
C LEU A 180 16.72 32.14 -8.28
N PHE A 181 16.22 31.89 -9.49
CA PHE A 181 16.53 32.66 -10.67
C PHE A 181 15.28 33.29 -11.30
N GLY A 182 14.36 33.77 -10.47
CA GLY A 182 13.15 34.49 -10.91
C GLY A 182 13.52 35.61 -11.90
N TRP A 183 13.40 35.32 -13.17
CA TRP A 183 13.59 36.29 -14.23
C TRP A 183 12.38 37.21 -14.23
N GLY A 184 12.58 38.40 -13.61
CA GLY A 184 11.65 39.51 -13.68
C GLY A 184 11.45 39.89 -15.14
N ARG A 185 10.27 39.60 -15.67
CA ARG A 185 9.79 40.24 -16.88
C ARG A 185 9.39 41.69 -16.51
N LYS A 186 10.31 42.66 -16.73
CA LYS A 186 9.97 44.08 -16.74
C LYS A 186 9.09 44.31 -17.96
N GLU A 187 7.84 44.58 -17.74
CA GLU A 187 6.99 45.22 -18.74
C GLU A 187 7.51 46.64 -18.96
N GLY A 188 8.08 46.89 -20.11
CA GLY A 188 8.42 48.21 -20.59
C GLY A 188 7.17 48.90 -21.09
N ASN A 189 6.77 49.92 -20.35
CA ASN A 189 5.84 50.96 -20.80
C ASN A 189 6.53 51.79 -21.87
N GLN A 190 5.96 51.87 -23.08
CA GLN A 190 6.20 53.03 -24.00
C GLN A 190 4.88 53.42 -24.63
N GLN A 191 4.56 54.62 -24.35
CA GLN A 191 3.86 55.72 -25.03
C GLN A 191 3.19 55.41 -26.37
#